data_51f3766372d3cd4d6b4c7dd72c878e19
#
_entry.id   51f3766372d3cd4d6b4c7dd72c878e19
#
_cell.length_a   1.000
_cell.length_b   1.000
_cell.length_c   1.000
_cell.angle_alpha   90.00
_cell.angle_beta   90.00
_cell.angle_gamma   90.00
#
_symmetry.space_group_name_H-M   'P 1'
#
loop_
_entity.id
_entity.type
_entity.pdbx_description
1 polymer ?
#
loop_
_entity_poly.entity_id
_entity_poly.type
_entity_poly.pdbx_seq_one_letter_code
_entity_poly.pdbx_strand_id
1 'polypeptide(L)'
;MVDKQPFVWVQVDGEEKLATVNLVPGNQVYNEKLVQMNGSEYRVWNPFRSKLAAAIMNGLEDFPFTEKSDILYLGVSTGTTISHISDIIGQSGIIFGIEHASRVARDFLDRVASHRKNIVPIIHAVSYTHLTLPTILLV
;
A
#
# COMPACT_ATOMS: atom_id res chain seq x y z
N MET A 1 -8.60 -6.21 -25.01
CA MET A 1 -8.23 -5.14 -24.06
C MET A 1 -7.34 -5.74 -22.99
N VAL A 2 -6.09 -5.33 -22.93
CA VAL A 2 -5.19 -5.80 -21.87
C VAL A 2 -5.55 -5.01 -20.62
N ASP A 3 -5.98 -5.69 -19.57
CA ASP A 3 -6.23 -5.05 -18.27
C ASP A 3 -4.91 -4.45 -17.79
N LYS A 4 -4.90 -3.13 -17.68
CA LYS A 4 -3.71 -2.42 -17.20
C LYS A 4 -3.51 -2.75 -15.73
N GLN A 5 -2.42 -3.45 -15.44
CA GLN A 5 -2.09 -3.75 -14.06
C GLN A 5 -1.87 -2.46 -13.26
N PRO A 6 -2.35 -2.38 -12.02
CA PRO A 6 -2.22 -1.18 -11.19
C PRO A 6 -0.82 -0.94 -10.64
N PHE A 7 0.09 -1.85 -10.89
CA PHE A 7 1.51 -1.75 -10.51
C PHE A 7 2.37 -1.91 -11.76
N VAL A 8 3.63 -1.55 -11.67
CA VAL A 8 4.57 -1.60 -12.78
C VAL A 8 5.87 -2.31 -12.38
N TRP A 9 6.65 -2.66 -13.38
CA TRP A 9 8.01 -3.19 -13.20
C TRP A 9 9.00 -2.15 -13.69
N VAL A 10 9.97 -1.81 -12.84
CA VAL A 10 10.99 -0.81 -13.12
C VAL A 10 12.37 -1.44 -13.06
N GLN A 11 13.32 -0.91 -13.86
CA GLN A 11 14.70 -1.36 -13.84
C GLN A 11 15.48 -0.56 -12.79
N VAL A 12 16.13 -1.28 -11.87
CA VAL A 12 16.98 -0.70 -10.82
C VAL A 12 18.27 -1.49 -10.76
N ASP A 13 19.37 -0.86 -11.10
CA ASP A 13 20.71 -1.47 -11.09
C ASP A 13 20.75 -2.81 -11.86
N GLY A 14 20.08 -2.86 -13.02
CA GLY A 14 20.04 -4.04 -13.88
C GLY A 14 19.03 -5.11 -13.47
N GLU A 15 18.28 -4.90 -12.39
CA GLU A 15 17.25 -5.82 -11.93
C GLU A 15 15.85 -5.22 -12.10
N GLU A 16 14.90 -6.08 -12.43
CA GLU A 16 13.49 -5.72 -12.52
C GLU A 16 12.86 -5.72 -11.14
N LYS A 17 12.27 -4.61 -10.75
CA LYS A 17 11.63 -4.42 -9.44
C LYS A 17 10.18 -4.02 -9.58
N LEU A 18 9.34 -4.55 -8.69
CA LEU A 18 7.94 -4.15 -8.59
C LEU A 18 7.84 -2.72 -8.03
N ALA A 19 6.92 -1.92 -8.56
CA ALA A 19 6.74 -0.54 -8.13
C ALA A 19 5.31 -0.05 -8.31
N THR A 20 4.98 1.03 -7.60
CA THR A 20 3.73 1.77 -7.74
C THR A 20 4.02 3.24 -8.05
N VAL A 21 3.07 3.91 -8.72
CA VAL A 21 3.18 5.36 -8.96
C VAL A 21 3.08 6.08 -7.62
N ASN A 22 4.07 6.91 -7.30
CA ASN A 22 4.07 7.63 -6.02
C ASN A 22 2.94 8.66 -5.96
N LEU A 23 1.97 8.43 -5.08
CA LEU A 23 0.88 9.37 -4.86
C LEU A 23 1.35 10.69 -4.23
N VAL A 24 2.46 10.65 -3.51
CA VAL A 24 3.06 11.81 -2.84
C VAL A 24 4.50 11.98 -3.36
N PRO A 25 4.69 12.62 -4.52
CA PRO A 25 6.01 12.75 -5.13
C PRO A 25 7.07 13.30 -4.18
N GLY A 26 8.25 12.68 -4.18
CA GLY A 26 9.36 13.03 -3.32
C GLY A 26 9.34 12.42 -1.93
N ASN A 27 8.22 11.82 -1.51
CA ASN A 27 8.08 11.23 -0.18
C ASN A 27 8.41 9.75 -0.19
N GLN A 28 9.30 9.34 0.71
CA GLN A 28 9.60 7.93 0.99
C GLN A 28 8.93 7.51 2.30
N VAL A 29 8.41 6.29 2.34
CA VAL A 29 7.75 5.74 3.53
C VAL A 29 8.72 4.91 4.37
N TYR A 30 9.52 4.06 3.72
CA TYR A 30 10.42 3.13 4.42
C TYR A 30 11.80 3.10 3.76
N ASN A 31 12.28 4.23 3.30
CA ASN A 31 13.54 4.39 2.55
C ASN A 31 13.57 3.60 1.23
N GLU A 32 12.43 3.31 0.68
CA GLU A 32 12.32 2.67 -0.63
C GLU A 32 12.88 3.57 -1.72
N LYS A 33 13.43 2.97 -2.76
CA LYS A 33 13.97 3.72 -3.88
C LYS A 33 12.86 4.40 -4.67
N LEU A 34 13.10 5.65 -5.06
CA LEU A 34 12.25 6.41 -5.97
C LEU A 34 12.88 6.37 -7.36
N VAL A 35 12.08 6.06 -8.37
CA VAL A 35 12.53 5.92 -9.76
C VAL A 35 11.74 6.84 -10.66
N GLN A 36 12.43 7.66 -11.43
CA GLN A 36 11.79 8.49 -12.47
C GLN A 36 11.73 7.70 -13.78
N MET A 37 10.55 7.57 -14.33
CA MET A 37 10.36 6.87 -15.59
C MET A 37 9.16 7.47 -16.34
N ASN A 38 9.36 7.83 -17.60
CA ASN A 38 8.27 8.34 -18.46
C ASN A 38 7.50 9.52 -17.85
N GLY A 39 8.19 10.42 -17.15
CA GLY A 39 7.59 11.61 -16.55
C GLY A 39 6.88 11.38 -15.22
N SER A 40 6.91 10.19 -14.67
CA SER A 40 6.31 9.85 -13.39
C SER A 40 7.34 9.32 -12.41
N GLU A 41 7.09 9.55 -11.12
CA GLU A 41 7.90 8.99 -10.04
C GLU A 41 7.25 7.71 -9.53
N TYR A 42 8.05 6.66 -9.40
CA TYR A 42 7.60 5.36 -8.91
C TYR A 42 8.31 5.03 -7.60
N ARG A 43 7.60 4.33 -6.72
CA ARG A 43 8.14 3.81 -5.47
C ARG A 43 8.38 2.31 -5.63
N VAL A 44 9.62 1.86 -5.40
CA VAL A 44 9.94 0.43 -5.41
C VAL A 44 9.24 -0.27 -4.25
N TRP A 45 8.56 -1.38 -4.55
CA TRP A 45 7.77 -2.14 -3.58
C TRP A 45 8.53 -3.39 -3.15
N ASN A 46 9.02 -3.38 -1.92
CA ASN A 46 9.91 -4.42 -1.41
C ASN A 46 9.11 -5.67 -0.96
N PRO A 47 9.29 -6.82 -1.63
CA PRO A 47 8.57 -8.05 -1.27
C PRO A 47 8.99 -8.64 0.06
N PHE A 48 10.18 -8.30 0.57
CA PHE A 48 10.63 -8.76 1.89
C PHE A 48 9.94 -8.03 3.03
N ARG A 49 9.27 -6.92 2.73
CA ARG A 49 8.54 -6.12 3.71
C ARG A 49 7.02 -6.10 3.46
N SER A 50 6.55 -6.81 2.43
CA SER A 50 5.14 -6.80 2.05
C SER A 50 4.75 -8.16 1.47
N LYS A 51 3.86 -8.84 2.17
CA LYS A 51 3.33 -10.14 1.71
C LYS A 51 2.57 -10.00 0.39
N LEU A 52 1.87 -8.88 0.19
CA LEU A 52 1.16 -8.62 -1.05
C LEU A 52 2.13 -8.47 -2.22
N ALA A 53 3.24 -7.75 -2.05
CA ALA A 53 4.27 -7.66 -3.07
C ALA A 53 4.87 -9.03 -3.39
N ALA A 54 5.14 -9.84 -2.36
CA ALA A 54 5.63 -11.20 -2.54
C ALA A 54 4.63 -12.06 -3.31
N ALA A 55 3.34 -11.93 -3.03
CA ALA A 55 2.28 -12.65 -3.76
C ALA A 55 2.25 -12.26 -5.23
N ILE A 56 2.37 -10.96 -5.54
CA ILE A 56 2.44 -10.47 -6.92
C ILE A 56 3.64 -11.06 -7.64
N MET A 57 4.80 -11.06 -7.00
CA MET A 57 6.04 -11.60 -7.58
C MET A 57 5.97 -13.12 -7.78
N ASN A 58 5.13 -13.82 -7.03
CA ASN A 58 4.91 -15.26 -7.16
C ASN A 58 3.70 -15.59 -8.06
N GLY A 59 3.20 -14.63 -8.83
CA GLY A 59 2.20 -14.87 -9.86
C GLY A 59 0.75 -14.71 -9.45
N LEU A 60 0.47 -13.83 -8.47
CA LEU A 60 -0.92 -13.49 -8.13
C LEU A 60 -1.67 -13.04 -9.38
N GLU A 61 -2.71 -13.76 -9.76
CA GLU A 61 -3.47 -13.51 -10.99
C GLU A 61 -4.53 -12.43 -10.79
N ASP A 62 -5.30 -12.53 -9.70
CA ASP A 62 -6.42 -11.65 -9.42
C ASP A 62 -6.04 -10.61 -8.36
N PHE A 63 -5.55 -9.45 -8.80
CA PHE A 63 -5.25 -8.36 -7.90
C PHE A 63 -6.56 -7.67 -7.48
N PRO A 64 -6.88 -7.62 -6.17
CA PRO A 64 -8.23 -7.25 -5.73
C PRO A 64 -8.52 -5.75 -5.74
N PHE A 65 -7.51 -4.89 -5.89
CA PHE A 65 -7.69 -3.45 -5.76
C PHE A 65 -7.58 -2.74 -7.10
N THR A 66 -8.46 -1.76 -7.30
CA THR A 66 -8.46 -0.88 -8.47
C THR A 66 -8.52 0.58 -8.01
N GLU A 67 -8.39 1.52 -8.93
CA GLU A 67 -8.74 2.90 -8.66
C GLU A 67 -10.18 2.95 -8.11
N LYS A 68 -10.43 3.80 -7.12
CA LYS A 68 -11.74 3.98 -6.47
C LYS A 68 -12.16 2.84 -5.54
N SER A 69 -11.29 1.89 -5.21
CA SER A 69 -11.61 0.87 -4.21
C SER A 69 -11.80 1.49 -2.83
N ASP A 70 -12.78 0.99 -2.08
CA ASP A 70 -12.94 1.28 -0.67
C ASP A 70 -12.50 0.06 0.12
N ILE A 71 -11.53 0.24 1.01
CA ILE A 71 -10.81 -0.87 1.64
C ILE A 71 -10.83 -0.71 3.15
N LEU A 72 -11.09 -1.80 3.85
CA LEU A 72 -10.83 -1.91 5.29
C LEU A 72 -9.59 -2.77 5.47
N TYR A 73 -8.54 -2.19 6.05
CA TYR A 73 -7.26 -2.85 6.25
C TYR A 73 -7.03 -3.08 7.75
N LEU A 74 -6.98 -4.32 8.17
CA LEU A 74 -6.75 -4.69 9.56
C LEU A 74 -5.29 -5.04 9.80
N GLY A 75 -4.67 -4.37 10.78
CA GLY A 75 -3.29 -4.61 11.12
C GLY A 75 -2.30 -3.97 10.16
N VAL A 76 -2.36 -2.64 10.01
CA VAL A 76 -1.52 -1.92 9.05
C VAL A 76 -0.03 -1.90 9.42
N SER A 77 0.30 -2.18 10.67
CA SER A 77 1.68 -2.15 11.19
C SER A 77 2.31 -0.76 10.99
N THR A 78 3.53 -0.69 10.46
CA THR A 78 4.21 0.58 10.18
C THR A 78 3.76 1.23 8.87
N GLY A 79 2.97 0.54 8.05
CA GLY A 79 2.31 1.11 6.88
C GLY A 79 2.96 0.85 5.53
N THR A 80 3.90 -0.09 5.44
CA THR A 80 4.57 -0.40 4.16
C THR A 80 3.57 -0.80 3.08
N THR A 81 2.79 -1.86 3.31
CA THR A 81 1.85 -2.38 2.32
C THR A 81 0.73 -1.39 2.01
N ILE A 82 0.12 -0.81 3.04
CA ILE A 82 -0.99 0.14 2.85
C ILE A 82 -0.57 1.38 2.06
N SER A 83 0.69 1.79 2.17
CA SER A 83 1.20 2.94 1.40
C SER A 83 1.19 2.66 -0.10
N HIS A 84 1.54 1.46 -0.52
CA HIS A 84 1.50 1.06 -1.92
C HIS A 84 0.06 0.86 -2.43
N ILE A 85 -0.82 0.31 -1.60
CA ILE A 85 -2.24 0.22 -1.93
C ILE A 85 -2.84 1.62 -2.08
N SER A 86 -2.45 2.56 -1.23
CA SER A 86 -2.83 3.98 -1.35
C SER A 86 -2.42 4.58 -2.69
N ASP A 87 -1.19 4.29 -3.15
CA ASP A 87 -0.75 4.69 -4.49
C ASP A 87 -1.68 4.15 -5.59
N ILE A 88 -2.07 2.89 -5.45
CA ILE A 88 -2.86 2.17 -6.47
C ILE A 88 -4.29 2.70 -6.56
N ILE A 89 -4.98 2.87 -5.43
CA ILE A 89 -6.37 3.31 -5.43
C ILE A 89 -6.52 4.80 -5.75
N GLY A 90 -5.46 5.57 -5.59
CA GLY A 90 -5.45 7.00 -5.94
C GLY A 90 -6.40 7.85 -5.10
N GLN A 91 -6.64 9.07 -5.59
CA GLN A 91 -7.44 10.06 -4.86
C GLN A 91 -8.94 9.72 -4.80
N SER A 92 -9.41 8.79 -5.62
CA SER A 92 -10.83 8.44 -5.71
C SER A 92 -11.26 7.31 -4.78
N GLY A 93 -10.31 6.59 -4.17
CA GLY A 93 -10.58 5.51 -3.23
C GLY A 93 -10.29 5.91 -1.79
N ILE A 94 -10.68 5.06 -0.85
CA ILE A 94 -10.43 5.26 0.58
C ILE A 94 -9.97 3.96 1.22
N ILE A 95 -8.98 4.05 2.11
CA ILE A 95 -8.55 2.94 2.96
C ILE A 95 -8.75 3.31 4.42
N PHE A 96 -9.54 2.52 5.13
CA PHE A 96 -9.62 2.60 6.58
C PHE A 96 -8.58 1.65 7.16
N GLY A 97 -7.50 2.22 7.71
CA GLY A 97 -6.37 1.44 8.23
C GLY A 97 -6.42 1.33 9.75
N ILE A 98 -6.55 0.12 10.27
CA ILE A 98 -6.70 -0.12 11.71
C ILE A 98 -5.42 -0.73 12.27
N GLU A 99 -4.91 -0.14 13.36
CA GLU A 99 -3.77 -0.67 14.11
C GLU A 99 -4.04 -0.54 15.60
N HIS A 100 -3.75 -1.59 16.36
CA HIS A 100 -3.95 -1.60 17.80
C HIS A 100 -2.67 -1.39 18.62
N ALA A 101 -1.51 -1.67 18.03
CA ALA A 101 -0.23 -1.51 18.72
C ALA A 101 0.24 -0.06 18.61
N SER A 102 0.22 0.67 19.72
CA SER A 102 0.52 2.11 19.74
C SER A 102 1.89 2.47 19.19
N ARG A 103 2.89 1.61 19.39
CA ARG A 103 4.25 1.86 18.93
C ARG A 103 4.36 1.90 17.41
N VAL A 104 3.83 0.87 16.72
CA VAL A 104 3.85 0.83 15.25
C VAL A 104 2.84 1.79 14.64
N ALA A 105 1.73 2.05 15.34
CA ALA A 105 0.73 3.03 14.90
C ALA A 105 1.31 4.43 14.79
N ARG A 106 2.22 4.81 15.68
CA ARG A 106 2.89 6.12 15.62
C ARG A 106 3.69 6.27 14.33
N ASP A 107 4.47 5.26 13.95
CA ASP A 107 5.23 5.26 12.70
C ASP A 107 4.28 5.33 11.50
N PHE A 108 3.19 4.58 11.52
CA PHE A 108 2.18 4.62 10.49
C PHE A 108 1.56 6.01 10.32
N LEU A 109 1.20 6.66 11.43
CA LEU A 109 0.64 8.02 11.40
C LEU A 109 1.64 9.03 10.82
N ASP A 110 2.89 9.00 11.30
CA ASP A 110 3.90 9.98 10.93
C ASP A 110 4.40 9.81 9.49
N ARG A 111 4.63 8.57 9.08
CA ARG A 111 5.26 8.27 7.78
C ARG A 111 4.28 8.07 6.64
N VAL A 112 3.06 7.68 6.94
CA VAL A 112 2.07 7.29 5.92
C VAL A 112 0.82 8.14 5.99
N ALA A 113 0.02 8.00 7.03
CA ALA A 113 -1.32 8.57 7.08
C ALA A 113 -1.34 10.10 7.02
N SER A 114 -0.37 10.77 7.66
CA SER A 114 -0.27 12.24 7.65
C SER A 114 -0.01 12.82 6.25
N HIS A 115 0.50 12.03 5.33
CA HIS A 115 0.86 12.46 3.96
C HIS A 115 -0.16 12.02 2.92
N ARG A 116 -1.16 11.20 3.28
CA ARG A 116 -2.07 10.56 2.32
C ARG A 116 -3.53 10.78 2.70
N LYS A 117 -4.22 11.57 1.88
CA LYS A 117 -5.63 11.92 2.15
C LYS A 117 -6.59 10.75 1.94
N ASN A 118 -6.19 9.72 1.20
CA ASN A 118 -7.03 8.55 0.95
C ASN A 118 -6.91 7.47 2.02
N ILE A 119 -6.15 7.72 3.08
CA ILE A 119 -6.03 6.83 4.23
C ILE A 119 -6.70 7.47 5.44
N VAL A 120 -7.64 6.75 6.05
CA VAL A 120 -8.27 7.13 7.32
C VAL A 120 -7.70 6.21 8.41
N PRO A 121 -6.82 6.71 9.29
CA PRO A 121 -6.24 5.87 10.33
C PRO A 121 -7.20 5.67 11.50
N ILE A 122 -7.28 4.45 12.00
CA ILE A 122 -8.04 4.09 13.19
C ILE A 122 -7.09 3.37 14.13
N ILE A 123 -6.69 4.05 15.19
CA ILE A 123 -5.77 3.53 16.18
C ILE A 123 -6.58 3.10 17.40
N HIS A 124 -6.83 1.82 17.51
CA HIS A 124 -7.66 1.30 18.57
C HIS A 124 -7.44 -0.20 18.79
N ALA A 125 -7.56 -0.65 20.05
CA ALA A 125 -7.56 -2.05 20.35
C ALA A 125 -8.86 -2.67 19.81
N VAL A 126 -8.74 -3.47 18.75
CA VAL A 126 -9.90 -4.06 18.09
C VAL A 126 -10.06 -5.49 18.55
N SER A 127 -11.28 -5.81 19.04
CA SER A 127 -11.68 -7.20 19.20
C SER A 127 -12.27 -7.69 17.89
N TYR A 128 -11.55 -8.52 17.18
CA TYR A 128 -11.98 -9.03 15.88
C TYR A 128 -13.25 -9.90 15.98
N THR A 129 -13.59 -10.39 17.17
CA THR A 129 -14.79 -11.21 17.41
C THR A 129 -16.09 -10.44 17.20
N HIS A 130 -16.05 -9.11 17.20
CA HIS A 130 -17.22 -8.26 17.05
C HIS A 130 -17.35 -7.62 15.67
N LEU A 131 -16.41 -7.91 14.77
CA LEU A 131 -16.42 -7.34 13.41
C LEU A 131 -17.00 -8.35 12.43
N THR A 132 -18.17 -8.04 11.88
CA THR A 132 -18.73 -8.77 10.75
C THR A 132 -18.49 -7.93 9.50
N LEU A 133 -17.53 -8.33 8.68
CA LEU A 133 -17.10 -7.56 7.51
C LEU A 133 -17.32 -8.37 6.23
N PRO A 134 -17.86 -7.75 5.18
CA PRO A 134 -18.06 -8.43 3.90
C PRO A 134 -16.76 -8.75 3.17
N THR A 135 -15.72 -7.95 3.36
CA THR A 135 -14.41 -8.15 2.74
C THR A 135 -13.32 -7.74 3.71
N ILE A 136 -12.41 -8.67 4.03
CA ILE A 136 -11.27 -8.43 4.91
C ILE A 136 -10.00 -8.86 4.19
N LEU A 137 -9.01 -7.97 4.13
CA LEU A 137 -7.65 -8.32 3.73
C LEU A 137 -6.78 -8.34 4.98
N LEU A 138 -6.31 -9.52 5.37
CA LEU A 138 -5.34 -9.72 6.45
C LEU A 138 -3.96 -9.92 5.84
N VAL A 139 -3.05 -9.05 6.20
CA VAL A 139 -1.69 -9.06 5.63
C VAL A 139 -0.64 -9.03 6.72
#